data_dad5e48ffcd547c59d8cff4beab2f236
#
_entry.id   dad5e48ffcd547c59d8cff4beab2f236
#
_cell.length_a   1.000
_cell.length_b   1.000
_cell.length_c   1.000
_cell.angle_alpha   90.00
_cell.angle_beta   90.00
_cell.angle_gamma   90.00
#
_symmetry.space_group_name_H-M   'P 1'
#
loop_
_entity.id
_entity.type
_entity.pdbx_description
1 polymer ?
#
loop_
_entity_poly.entity_id
_entity_poly.type
_entity_poly.pdbx_seq_one_letter_code
_entity_poly.pdbx_strand_id
1 'polypeptide(L)'
;MQRRIFDADHEAFRETVRTFLGKEVLPHYEQWEKDGIVSREAWRAAGRQGLLGLAVPEEYGGGGNTDFRYAAVIAEEFTRAGAPGLAIGLHNDIIGPYLTSLATEEQKRRWLPGFCSGETITAIAMTEPGAGSDLQGIRTTAEDRGDHWVLNGSKTFISNGILADLVIVVARTTPEGGAHGLSLLVVERGAEGFERGRNLDKIGQKSQDTAELFFHDVRVPKENLLGELNGAFVHLMTNLAQERMGIAMAGIAAAEHLLEITTQYVKEREAFGRPLAKLQHIRFEIAEMATEVAVTRTFLDRCITDHSNGELDHVHASMAKWWATELQKRVADRCLQLHGGYGYMTEYRVARAFTDGRIQTIYGGTTEIMKEIIGRSLLG
;
A
#
# COMPACT_ATOMS: atom_id res chain seq x y z
N MET A 1 -1.82 -22.19 14.36
CA MET A 1 -0.42 -22.44 14.75
C MET A 1 0.14 -21.19 15.40
N GLN A 2 1.03 -21.33 16.40
CA GLN A 2 1.69 -20.16 16.97
C GLN A 2 2.70 -19.61 15.97
N ARG A 3 2.61 -18.32 15.64
CA ARG A 3 3.58 -17.62 14.78
C ARG A 3 4.89 -17.43 15.56
N ARG A 4 6.00 -17.58 14.87
CA ARG A 4 7.34 -17.53 15.47
C ARG A 4 8.24 -16.45 14.84
N ILE A 5 7.70 -15.67 13.90
CA ILE A 5 8.48 -14.64 13.20
C ILE A 5 8.67 -13.37 14.03
N PHE A 6 7.87 -13.16 15.06
CA PHE A 6 7.94 -12.00 15.94
C PHE A 6 8.57 -12.39 17.28
N ASP A 7 9.43 -11.54 17.78
CA ASP A 7 10.02 -11.58 19.11
C ASP A 7 9.40 -10.51 20.05
N ALA A 8 9.97 -10.34 21.26
CA ALA A 8 9.42 -9.43 22.26
C ALA A 8 9.42 -7.96 21.80
N ASP A 9 10.41 -7.54 21.00
CA ASP A 9 10.52 -6.16 20.52
C ASP A 9 9.43 -5.87 19.48
N HIS A 10 9.14 -6.82 18.59
CA HIS A 10 8.02 -6.71 17.63
C HIS A 10 6.67 -6.64 18.33
N GLU A 11 6.48 -7.41 19.41
CA GLU A 11 5.22 -7.37 20.17
C GLU A 11 5.10 -6.05 20.97
N ALA A 12 6.18 -5.51 21.53
CA ALA A 12 6.18 -4.18 22.15
C ALA A 12 5.86 -3.07 21.12
N PHE A 13 6.41 -3.18 19.92
CA PHE A 13 6.08 -2.28 18.81
C PHE A 13 4.61 -2.40 18.39
N ARG A 14 4.07 -3.61 18.37
CA ARG A 14 2.64 -3.85 18.08
C ARG A 14 1.73 -3.10 19.06
N GLU A 15 2.04 -3.12 20.35
CA GLU A 15 1.28 -2.35 21.36
C GLU A 15 1.42 -0.83 21.16
N THR A 16 2.57 -0.37 20.70
CA THR A 16 2.78 1.04 20.31
C THR A 16 1.88 1.42 19.13
N VAL A 17 1.82 0.59 18.08
CA VAL A 17 0.94 0.81 16.91
C VAL A 17 -0.54 0.81 17.33
N ARG A 18 -0.96 -0.15 18.17
CA ARG A 18 -2.34 -0.20 18.70
C ARG A 18 -2.71 1.05 19.49
N THR A 19 -1.80 1.50 20.34
CA THR A 19 -2.00 2.71 21.13
C THR A 19 -2.16 3.94 20.24
N PHE A 20 -1.31 4.07 19.22
CA PHE A 20 -1.41 5.12 18.22
C PHE A 20 -2.76 5.08 17.49
N LEU A 21 -3.15 3.91 16.97
CA LEU A 21 -4.43 3.73 16.29
C LEU A 21 -5.62 4.13 17.17
N GLY A 22 -5.61 3.70 18.43
CA GLY A 22 -6.69 4.00 19.38
C GLY A 22 -6.82 5.47 19.74
N LYS A 23 -5.72 6.23 19.77
CA LYS A 23 -5.70 7.64 20.17
C LYS A 23 -5.81 8.60 18.99
N GLU A 24 -5.07 8.36 17.92
CA GLU A 24 -4.83 9.34 16.86
C GLU A 24 -5.62 9.05 15.58
N VAL A 25 -6.12 7.80 15.40
CA VAL A 25 -6.74 7.40 14.15
C VAL A 25 -8.23 7.07 14.31
N LEU A 26 -8.55 6.07 15.13
CA LEU A 26 -9.93 5.56 15.23
C LEU A 26 -10.97 6.61 15.67
N PRO A 27 -10.68 7.54 16.59
CA PRO A 27 -11.65 8.58 16.96
C PRO A 27 -12.05 9.52 15.82
N HIS A 28 -11.21 9.63 14.78
CA HIS A 28 -11.41 10.53 13.65
C HIS A 28 -11.79 9.81 12.36
N TYR A 29 -11.69 8.48 12.34
CA TYR A 29 -11.72 7.71 11.11
C TYR A 29 -13.05 7.82 10.36
N GLU A 30 -14.17 7.78 11.07
CA GLU A 30 -15.50 7.93 10.46
C GLU A 30 -15.68 9.29 9.76
N GLN A 31 -15.12 10.35 10.34
CA GLN A 31 -15.16 11.67 9.72
C GLN A 31 -14.28 11.71 8.47
N TRP A 32 -13.08 11.11 8.51
CA TRP A 32 -12.20 11.03 7.33
C TRP A 32 -12.82 10.23 6.19
N GLU A 33 -13.60 9.17 6.48
CA GLU A 33 -14.35 8.44 5.44
C GLU A 33 -15.40 9.33 4.77
N LYS A 34 -16.07 10.22 5.52
CA LYS A 34 -17.04 11.19 5.00
C LYS A 34 -16.36 12.30 4.19
N ASP A 35 -15.22 12.78 4.66
CA ASP A 35 -14.44 13.84 4.01
C ASP A 35 -13.64 13.33 2.81
N GLY A 36 -13.43 12.01 2.72
CA GLY A 36 -12.65 11.38 1.68
C GLY A 36 -11.13 11.60 1.80
N ILE A 37 -10.65 12.02 2.98
CA ILE A 37 -9.26 12.39 3.18
C ILE A 37 -8.86 12.31 4.66
N VAL A 38 -7.64 11.85 4.92
CA VAL A 38 -7.03 11.83 6.25
C VAL A 38 -6.43 13.19 6.59
N SER A 39 -6.48 13.60 7.85
CA SER A 39 -5.87 14.86 8.26
C SER A 39 -4.34 14.82 8.21
N ARG A 40 -3.71 15.95 7.88
CA ARG A 40 -2.23 16.09 7.95
C ARG A 40 -1.70 15.90 9.37
N GLU A 41 -2.51 16.23 10.39
CA GLU A 41 -2.11 16.03 11.78
C GLU A 41 -1.92 14.55 12.14
N ALA A 42 -2.69 13.63 11.53
CA ALA A 42 -2.47 12.20 11.71
C ALA A 42 -1.11 11.74 11.16
N TRP A 43 -0.64 12.32 10.05
CA TRP A 43 0.68 12.07 9.51
C TRP A 43 1.79 12.57 10.46
N ARG A 44 1.67 13.79 10.98
CA ARG A 44 2.59 14.33 11.98
C ARG A 44 2.60 13.50 13.27
N ALA A 45 1.41 13.07 13.72
CA ALA A 45 1.31 12.20 14.88
C ALA A 45 2.00 10.85 14.66
N ALA A 46 1.89 10.27 13.45
CA ALA A 46 2.61 9.05 13.08
C ALA A 46 4.14 9.28 13.08
N GLY A 47 4.61 10.42 12.57
CA GLY A 47 6.02 10.81 12.63
C GLY A 47 6.53 10.96 14.05
N ARG A 48 5.80 11.70 14.93
CA ARG A 48 6.16 11.82 16.36
C ARG A 48 6.22 10.49 17.10
N GLN A 49 5.41 9.51 16.68
CA GLN A 49 5.40 8.17 17.25
C GLN A 49 6.49 7.25 16.65
N GLY A 50 7.28 7.73 15.69
CA GLY A 50 8.31 6.94 15.00
C GLY A 50 7.76 5.84 14.09
N LEU A 51 6.53 6.01 13.57
CA LEU A 51 5.92 5.05 12.65
C LEU A 51 6.26 5.35 11.17
N LEU A 52 6.83 6.51 10.89
CA LEU A 52 7.29 6.90 9.55
C LEU A 52 8.81 6.77 9.44
N GLY A 53 9.30 6.37 8.27
CA GLY A 53 10.73 6.28 8.01
C GLY A 53 11.44 5.19 8.81
N LEU A 54 10.80 4.06 9.10
CA LEU A 54 11.41 2.97 9.88
C LEU A 54 12.78 2.55 9.36
N ALA A 55 12.93 2.35 8.05
CA ALA A 55 14.17 1.93 7.40
C ALA A 55 15.09 3.11 6.99
N VAL A 56 14.64 4.35 7.15
CA VAL A 56 15.45 5.53 6.85
C VAL A 56 16.56 5.66 7.91
N PRO A 57 17.82 5.94 7.52
CA PRO A 57 18.91 6.13 8.46
C PRO A 57 18.62 7.20 9.53
N GLU A 58 19.12 7.00 10.73
CA GLU A 58 18.91 7.90 11.89
C GLU A 58 19.42 9.33 11.62
N GLU A 59 20.49 9.48 10.84
CA GLU A 59 21.05 10.78 10.46
C GLU A 59 20.07 11.68 9.69
N TYR A 60 19.02 11.09 9.06
CA TYR A 60 17.94 11.81 8.40
C TYR A 60 16.64 11.82 9.21
N GLY A 61 16.67 11.38 10.46
CA GLY A 61 15.52 11.37 11.37
C GLY A 61 14.67 10.11 11.32
N GLY A 62 15.14 9.06 10.64
CA GLY A 62 14.47 7.76 10.59
C GLY A 62 14.81 6.82 11.73
N GLY A 63 14.27 5.61 11.69
CA GLY A 63 14.49 4.58 12.71
C GLY A 63 15.74 3.72 12.49
N GLY A 64 16.39 3.79 11.32
CA GLY A 64 17.55 2.95 10.96
C GLY A 64 17.26 1.45 10.93
N ASN A 65 15.98 1.05 11.00
CA ASN A 65 15.59 -0.35 11.16
C ASN A 65 15.08 -0.93 9.84
N THR A 66 15.87 -1.82 9.25
CA THR A 66 15.59 -2.49 7.98
C THR A 66 14.85 -3.83 8.13
N ASP A 67 14.54 -4.25 9.35
CA ASP A 67 13.79 -5.49 9.59
C ASP A 67 12.33 -5.34 9.13
N PHE A 68 12.00 -6.00 8.04
CA PHE A 68 10.68 -5.91 7.41
C PHE A 68 9.53 -6.44 8.27
N ARG A 69 9.83 -7.15 9.36
CA ARG A 69 8.82 -7.62 10.32
C ARG A 69 8.10 -6.46 11.02
N TYR A 70 8.75 -5.30 11.20
CA TYR A 70 8.09 -4.10 11.71
C TYR A 70 7.04 -3.53 10.72
N ALA A 71 7.32 -3.56 9.43
CA ALA A 71 6.34 -3.22 8.40
C ALA A 71 5.14 -4.20 8.42
N ALA A 72 5.41 -5.49 8.66
CA ALA A 72 4.35 -6.49 8.81
C ALA A 72 3.46 -6.20 10.02
N VAL A 73 4.02 -5.77 11.16
CA VAL A 73 3.24 -5.35 12.34
C VAL A 73 2.33 -4.17 12.00
N ILE A 74 2.85 -3.13 11.34
CA ILE A 74 2.03 -1.98 10.91
C ILE A 74 0.89 -2.44 10.00
N ALA A 75 1.19 -3.21 8.95
CA ALA A 75 0.20 -3.68 8.00
C ALA A 75 -0.92 -4.48 8.69
N GLU A 76 -0.57 -5.36 9.63
CA GLU A 76 -1.52 -6.17 10.40
C GLU A 76 -2.42 -5.31 11.30
N GLU A 77 -1.84 -4.40 12.09
CA GLU A 77 -2.63 -3.63 13.06
C GLU A 77 -3.53 -2.59 12.37
N PHE A 78 -3.05 -1.89 11.34
CA PHE A 78 -3.89 -0.98 10.55
C PHE A 78 -5.04 -1.71 9.86
N THR A 79 -4.80 -2.90 9.34
CA THR A 79 -5.82 -3.73 8.71
C THR A 79 -6.85 -4.22 9.74
N ARG A 80 -6.42 -4.72 10.90
CA ARG A 80 -7.32 -5.14 12.00
C ARG A 80 -8.16 -3.97 12.53
N ALA A 81 -7.56 -2.80 12.67
CA ALA A 81 -8.26 -1.58 13.07
C ALA A 81 -9.25 -1.06 12.01
N GLY A 82 -9.05 -1.44 10.73
CA GLY A 82 -9.84 -0.98 9.60
C GLY A 82 -9.61 0.45 9.21
N ALA A 83 -8.39 0.85 9.29
CA ALA A 83 -7.97 2.21 9.04
C ALA A 83 -6.95 2.30 7.89
N PRO A 84 -7.25 1.77 6.67
CA PRO A 84 -6.31 1.77 5.56
C PRO A 84 -6.02 3.18 5.01
N GLY A 85 -6.82 4.19 5.34
CA GLY A 85 -6.72 5.52 4.76
C GLY A 85 -5.48 6.32 5.11
N LEU A 86 -4.89 6.10 6.31
CA LEU A 86 -3.57 6.64 6.64
C LEU A 86 -2.49 5.72 6.05
N ALA A 87 -2.19 5.89 4.79
CA ALA A 87 -1.41 5.00 3.93
C ALA A 87 0.09 4.93 4.32
N ILE A 88 0.40 4.58 5.58
CA ILE A 88 1.78 4.48 6.09
C ILE A 88 2.60 3.48 5.27
N GLY A 89 2.03 2.33 4.88
CA GLY A 89 2.72 1.35 4.05
C GLY A 89 3.10 1.91 2.66
N LEU A 90 2.25 2.73 2.03
CA LEU A 90 2.61 3.42 0.79
C LEU A 90 3.83 4.34 1.00
N HIS A 91 3.82 5.10 2.08
CA HIS A 91 4.88 6.04 2.41
C HIS A 91 6.18 5.30 2.76
N ASN A 92 6.15 4.41 3.74
CA ASN A 92 7.33 3.70 4.25
C ASN A 92 7.88 2.64 3.29
N ASP A 93 6.99 1.76 2.78
CA ASP A 93 7.41 0.50 2.17
C ASP A 93 7.47 0.58 0.66
N ILE A 94 6.74 1.55 0.05
CA ILE A 94 6.78 1.81 -1.38
C ILE A 94 7.71 2.99 -1.68
N ILE A 95 7.43 4.19 -1.15
CA ILE A 95 8.17 5.41 -1.52
C ILE A 95 9.50 5.52 -0.78
N GLY A 96 9.55 5.13 0.49
CA GLY A 96 10.77 5.15 1.29
C GLY A 96 11.98 4.53 0.60
N PRO A 97 11.90 3.31 0.03
CA PRO A 97 13.00 2.68 -0.70
C PRO A 97 13.52 3.49 -1.89
N TYR A 98 12.66 4.16 -2.65
CA TYR A 98 13.12 5.05 -3.73
C TYR A 98 13.94 6.21 -3.21
N LEU A 99 13.50 6.87 -2.13
CA LEU A 99 14.20 8.01 -1.55
C LEU A 99 15.49 7.60 -0.82
N THR A 100 15.54 6.43 -0.21
CA THR A 100 16.72 5.97 0.51
C THR A 100 17.81 5.41 -0.39
N SER A 101 17.42 4.66 -1.46
CA SER A 101 18.38 3.97 -2.33
C SER A 101 18.80 4.76 -3.57
N LEU A 102 17.93 5.63 -4.09
CA LEU A 102 18.18 6.33 -5.36
C LEU A 102 18.55 7.79 -5.21
N ALA A 103 18.15 8.43 -4.09
CA ALA A 103 18.42 9.84 -3.87
C ALA A 103 19.91 10.10 -3.59
N THR A 104 20.41 11.23 -4.10
CA THR A 104 21.73 11.75 -3.73
C THR A 104 21.75 12.19 -2.26
N GLU A 105 22.91 12.37 -1.66
CA GLU A 105 23.05 12.82 -0.27
C GLU A 105 22.36 14.19 -0.04
N GLU A 106 22.41 15.08 -1.03
CA GLU A 106 21.74 16.38 -0.99
C GLU A 106 20.21 16.23 -0.99
N GLN A 107 19.68 15.36 -1.86
CA GLN A 107 18.26 15.03 -1.93
C GLN A 107 17.77 14.37 -0.62
N LYS A 108 18.55 13.43 -0.05
CA LYS A 108 18.25 12.79 1.23
C LYS A 108 18.12 13.80 2.36
N ARG A 109 19.10 14.71 2.51
CA ARG A 109 19.07 15.79 3.52
C ARG A 109 17.90 16.74 3.35
N ARG A 110 17.46 16.95 2.11
CA ARG A 110 16.34 17.83 1.79
C ARG A 110 14.98 17.18 2.07
N TRP A 111 14.79 15.90 1.74
CA TRP A 111 13.47 15.27 1.74
C TRP A 111 13.20 14.34 2.93
N LEU A 112 14.21 13.59 3.38
CA LEU A 112 14.00 12.55 4.38
C LEU A 112 13.61 13.07 5.78
N PRO A 113 14.11 14.20 6.29
CA PRO A 113 13.66 14.69 7.60
C PRO A 113 12.16 15.01 7.62
N GLY A 114 11.64 15.67 6.58
CA GLY A 114 10.20 15.90 6.42
C GLY A 114 9.39 14.63 6.22
N PHE A 115 9.93 13.66 5.49
CA PHE A 115 9.36 12.33 5.30
C PHE A 115 9.19 11.59 6.64
N CYS A 116 10.21 11.55 7.47
CA CYS A 116 10.18 10.86 8.77
C CYS A 116 9.29 11.58 9.79
N SER A 117 9.24 12.91 9.78
CA SER A 117 8.39 13.68 10.70
C SER A 117 6.91 13.72 10.30
N GLY A 118 6.55 13.31 9.07
CA GLY A 118 5.19 13.41 8.53
C GLY A 118 4.81 14.83 8.07
N GLU A 119 5.74 15.77 8.06
CA GLU A 119 5.54 17.10 7.46
C GLU A 119 5.48 17.01 5.93
N THR A 120 6.26 16.10 5.34
CA THR A 120 6.30 15.83 3.91
C THR A 120 5.58 14.54 3.58
N ILE A 121 4.35 14.65 3.12
CA ILE A 121 3.57 13.50 2.63
C ILE A 121 3.99 13.20 1.20
N THR A 122 4.10 11.92 0.85
CA THR A 122 4.64 11.51 -0.44
C THR A 122 3.64 10.71 -1.28
N ALA A 123 3.81 10.79 -2.60
CA ALA A 123 3.08 9.98 -3.58
C ALA A 123 4.02 9.51 -4.69
N ILE A 124 3.63 8.42 -5.37
CA ILE A 124 4.26 7.97 -6.61
C ILE A 124 3.22 7.95 -7.73
N ALA A 125 3.52 8.58 -8.85
CA ALA A 125 2.63 8.79 -9.97
C ALA A 125 3.13 8.04 -11.22
N MET A 126 2.64 6.79 -11.37
CA MET A 126 2.95 5.91 -12.50
C MET A 126 1.81 5.88 -13.50
N THR A 127 0.61 5.53 -13.03
CA THR A 127 -0.58 5.23 -13.83
C THR A 127 -1.11 6.46 -14.58
N GLU A 128 -1.45 6.28 -15.84
CA GLU A 128 -2.10 7.26 -16.71
C GLU A 128 -3.46 6.75 -17.20
N PRO A 129 -4.34 7.60 -17.74
CA PRO A 129 -5.61 7.15 -18.33
C PRO A 129 -5.43 6.07 -19.41
N GLY A 130 -4.28 6.05 -20.10
CA GLY A 130 -3.96 5.09 -21.16
C GLY A 130 -2.91 4.03 -20.79
N ALA A 131 -2.35 4.07 -19.59
CA ALA A 131 -1.25 3.19 -19.18
C ALA A 131 -1.37 2.79 -17.70
N GLY A 132 -1.64 1.51 -17.45
CA GLY A 132 -1.68 0.91 -16.11
C GLY A 132 -0.71 -0.25 -16.01
N SER A 133 -1.16 -1.48 -16.35
CA SER A 133 -0.29 -2.66 -16.36
C SER A 133 0.83 -2.58 -17.41
N ASP A 134 0.59 -1.88 -18.51
CA ASP A 134 1.59 -1.59 -19.53
C ASP A 134 2.26 -0.23 -19.26
N LEU A 135 3.32 -0.24 -18.45
CA LEU A 135 4.11 0.95 -18.14
C LEU A 135 4.88 1.51 -19.35
N GLN A 136 5.10 0.71 -20.38
CA GLN A 136 5.76 1.19 -21.62
C GLN A 136 4.88 2.17 -22.38
N GLY A 137 3.56 2.10 -22.17
CA GLY A 137 2.56 3.01 -22.74
C GLY A 137 2.50 4.39 -22.09
N ILE A 138 3.34 4.71 -21.10
CA ILE A 138 3.41 6.02 -20.45
C ILE A 138 3.70 7.13 -21.48
N ARG A 139 2.86 8.17 -21.46
CA ARG A 139 2.90 9.31 -22.38
C ARG A 139 3.32 10.64 -21.72
N THR A 140 3.29 10.74 -20.39
CA THR A 140 3.84 11.89 -19.68
C THR A 140 5.31 12.07 -20.08
N THR A 141 5.69 13.25 -20.58
CA THR A 141 7.02 13.56 -21.10
C THR A 141 7.75 14.53 -20.21
N ALA A 142 9.07 14.43 -20.16
CA ALA A 142 9.96 15.39 -19.53
C ALA A 142 11.06 15.77 -20.54
N GLU A 143 10.96 16.97 -21.09
CA GLU A 143 11.90 17.49 -22.07
C GLU A 143 13.07 18.19 -21.37
N ASP A 144 14.29 17.87 -21.82
CA ASP A 144 15.52 18.50 -21.33
C ASP A 144 15.67 19.92 -21.89
N ARG A 145 15.72 20.94 -21.00
CA ARG A 145 15.94 22.37 -21.35
C ARG A 145 17.27 22.89 -20.81
N GLY A 146 18.21 22.01 -20.52
CA GLY A 146 19.54 22.33 -20.03
C GLY A 146 19.61 22.44 -18.52
N ASP A 147 19.05 23.48 -17.91
CA ASP A 147 19.07 23.73 -16.47
C ASP A 147 17.85 23.11 -15.73
N HIS A 148 16.83 22.64 -16.46
CA HIS A 148 15.62 22.03 -15.91
C HIS A 148 14.99 21.07 -16.90
N TRP A 149 14.01 20.30 -16.40
CA TRP A 149 13.07 19.50 -17.19
C TRP A 149 11.76 20.25 -17.36
N VAL A 150 11.12 20.15 -18.53
CA VAL A 150 9.75 20.61 -18.75
C VAL A 150 8.85 19.37 -18.80
N LEU A 151 8.04 19.20 -17.74
CA LEU A 151 7.17 18.04 -17.56
C LEU A 151 5.77 18.36 -18.07
N ASN A 152 5.24 17.49 -18.95
CA ASN A 152 3.91 17.58 -19.52
C ASN A 152 3.20 16.22 -19.49
N GLY A 153 1.91 16.21 -19.09
CA GLY A 153 1.10 15.00 -19.10
C GLY A 153 0.06 14.97 -18.01
N SER A 154 -0.48 13.77 -17.76
CA SER A 154 -1.46 13.54 -16.69
C SER A 154 -1.30 12.17 -16.08
N LYS A 155 -1.60 12.07 -14.80
CA LYS A 155 -1.60 10.82 -14.03
C LYS A 155 -2.94 10.63 -13.37
N THR A 156 -3.34 9.36 -13.17
CA THR A 156 -4.63 9.03 -12.56
C THR A 156 -4.48 7.95 -11.49
N PHE A 157 -5.45 7.90 -10.58
CA PHE A 157 -5.50 6.97 -9.43
C PHE A 157 -4.31 7.12 -8.48
N ILE A 158 -3.81 8.34 -8.29
CA ILE A 158 -2.64 8.59 -7.44
C ILE A 158 -3.07 8.72 -5.98
N SER A 159 -2.72 7.72 -5.18
CA SER A 159 -2.92 7.72 -3.73
C SER A 159 -2.07 8.82 -3.08
N ASN A 160 -2.61 9.50 -2.07
CA ASN A 160 -2.07 10.72 -1.49
C ASN A 160 -1.95 11.89 -2.48
N GLY A 161 -2.54 11.82 -3.67
CA GLY A 161 -2.37 12.83 -4.72
C GLY A 161 -2.85 14.23 -4.31
N ILE A 162 -3.83 14.35 -3.42
CA ILE A 162 -4.27 15.62 -2.83
C ILE A 162 -3.32 16.07 -1.72
N LEU A 163 -2.92 15.16 -0.83
CA LEU A 163 -2.11 15.48 0.34
C LEU A 163 -0.62 15.63 0.05
N ALA A 164 -0.08 14.93 -0.95
CA ALA A 164 1.36 14.85 -1.17
C ALA A 164 2.05 16.20 -1.33
N ASP A 165 3.20 16.33 -0.69
CA ASP A 165 4.13 17.46 -0.84
C ASP A 165 5.24 17.14 -1.84
N LEU A 166 5.61 15.85 -1.95
CA LEU A 166 6.51 15.32 -2.95
C LEU A 166 5.81 14.23 -3.77
N VAL A 167 5.88 14.35 -5.09
CA VAL A 167 5.35 13.33 -6.01
C VAL A 167 6.48 12.80 -6.87
N ILE A 168 6.81 11.53 -6.76
CA ILE A 168 7.70 10.85 -7.69
C ILE A 168 6.91 10.57 -8.97
N VAL A 169 7.25 11.22 -10.07
CA VAL A 169 6.57 11.11 -11.36
C VAL A 169 7.40 10.27 -12.32
N VAL A 170 6.82 9.20 -12.84
CA VAL A 170 7.41 8.43 -13.95
C VAL A 170 7.10 9.16 -15.24
N ALA A 171 8.13 9.63 -15.94
CA ALA A 171 7.98 10.37 -17.19
C ALA A 171 8.96 9.88 -18.26
N ARG A 172 8.57 10.05 -19.51
CA ARG A 172 9.40 9.75 -20.67
C ARG A 172 10.38 10.87 -20.93
N THR A 173 11.66 10.57 -20.77
CA THR A 173 12.78 11.49 -21.03
C THR A 173 13.47 11.22 -22.38
N THR A 174 13.29 10.00 -22.92
CA THR A 174 13.76 9.65 -24.28
C THR A 174 12.58 9.09 -25.10
N PRO A 175 12.13 9.82 -26.14
CA PRO A 175 10.91 9.49 -26.88
C PRO A 175 10.87 8.06 -27.43
N GLU A 176 11.98 7.60 -28.04
CA GLU A 176 12.07 6.30 -28.72
C GLU A 176 12.63 5.17 -27.84
N GLY A 177 12.86 5.44 -26.54
CA GLY A 177 13.52 4.52 -25.63
C GLY A 177 12.67 3.35 -25.13
N GLY A 178 11.38 3.27 -25.47
CA GLY A 178 10.49 2.26 -24.93
C GLY A 178 10.49 2.28 -23.38
N ALA A 179 10.65 1.13 -22.74
CA ALA A 179 10.78 1.03 -21.28
C ALA A 179 12.05 1.73 -20.75
N HIS A 180 13.14 1.73 -21.55
CA HIS A 180 14.41 2.36 -21.20
C HIS A 180 14.46 3.87 -21.50
N GLY A 181 13.35 4.48 -21.87
CA GLY A 181 13.23 5.93 -22.04
C GLY A 181 12.50 6.62 -20.89
N LEU A 182 12.28 5.93 -19.76
CA LEU A 182 11.56 6.43 -18.60
C LEU A 182 12.52 6.83 -17.47
N SER A 183 12.24 7.97 -16.83
CA SER A 183 12.96 8.49 -15.66
C SER A 183 12.01 8.81 -14.51
N LEU A 184 12.55 8.91 -13.29
CA LEU A 184 11.83 9.35 -12.11
C LEU A 184 12.16 10.83 -11.84
N LEU A 185 11.15 11.68 -11.79
CA LEU A 185 11.28 13.10 -11.48
C LEU A 185 10.48 13.42 -10.21
N VAL A 186 11.08 14.14 -9.27
CA VAL A 186 10.38 14.57 -8.05
C VAL A 186 9.79 15.96 -8.27
N VAL A 187 8.45 16.03 -8.22
CA VAL A 187 7.69 17.29 -8.31
C VAL A 187 7.25 17.67 -6.91
N GLU A 188 7.58 18.89 -6.50
CA GLU A 188 7.22 19.43 -5.20
C GLU A 188 5.89 20.18 -5.23
N ARG A 189 5.21 20.22 -4.09
CA ARG A 189 3.98 21.01 -3.91
C ARG A 189 4.27 22.48 -4.22
N GLY A 190 3.40 23.09 -5.02
CA GLY A 190 3.51 24.51 -5.42
C GLY A 190 4.34 24.75 -6.67
N ALA A 191 4.87 23.72 -7.33
CA ALA A 191 5.49 23.88 -8.65
C ALA A 191 4.46 24.48 -9.63
N GLU A 192 4.83 25.53 -10.34
CA GLU A 192 3.97 26.19 -11.33
C GLU A 192 3.60 25.21 -12.45
N GLY A 193 2.33 25.21 -12.86
CA GLY A 193 1.79 24.27 -13.85
C GLY A 193 1.46 22.88 -13.32
N PHE A 194 1.75 22.57 -12.04
CA PHE A 194 1.35 21.33 -11.39
C PHE A 194 -0.02 21.51 -10.72
N GLU A 195 -1.02 20.84 -11.26
CA GLU A 195 -2.39 20.90 -10.80
C GLU A 195 -2.87 19.54 -10.27
N ARG A 196 -3.62 19.59 -9.17
CA ARG A 196 -4.35 18.44 -8.64
C ARG A 196 -5.79 18.51 -9.13
N GLY A 197 -6.25 17.40 -9.70
CA GLY A 197 -7.66 17.22 -10.04
C GLY A 197 -8.51 16.96 -8.80
N ARG A 198 -9.68 16.43 -9.03
CA ARG A 198 -10.60 16.06 -7.95
C ARG A 198 -10.07 14.86 -7.14
N ASN A 199 -10.47 14.80 -5.86
CA ASN A 199 -10.40 13.55 -5.10
C ASN A 199 -11.44 12.57 -5.68
N LEU A 200 -10.97 11.41 -6.16
CA LEU A 200 -11.81 10.44 -6.87
C LEU A 200 -12.70 9.68 -5.90
N ASP A 201 -13.98 9.54 -6.23
CA ASP A 201 -14.91 8.71 -5.46
C ASP A 201 -14.65 7.22 -5.76
N LYS A 202 -14.46 6.44 -4.71
CA LYS A 202 -14.09 5.01 -4.77
C LYS A 202 -15.15 4.15 -4.07
N ILE A 203 -15.25 2.88 -4.45
CA ILE A 203 -16.15 1.94 -3.78
C ILE A 203 -15.71 1.59 -2.37
N GLY A 204 -14.40 1.68 -2.06
CA GLY A 204 -13.81 1.41 -0.74
C GLY A 204 -12.61 2.31 -0.46
N GLN A 205 -11.97 2.12 0.70
CA GLN A 205 -10.87 2.95 1.19
C GLN A 205 -11.21 4.45 1.09
N LYS A 206 -12.41 4.81 1.57
CA LYS A 206 -13.00 6.14 1.39
C LYS A 206 -12.12 7.26 1.95
N SER A 207 -11.48 7.03 3.10
CA SER A 207 -10.64 8.02 3.79
C SER A 207 -9.27 8.25 3.13
N GLN A 208 -8.83 7.38 2.21
CA GLN A 208 -7.61 7.63 1.47
C GLN A 208 -7.88 8.50 0.26
N ASP A 209 -7.26 9.66 0.17
CA ASP A 209 -7.34 10.49 -1.03
C ASP A 209 -6.66 9.81 -2.23
N THR A 210 -7.30 9.96 -3.37
CA THR A 210 -6.81 9.41 -4.64
C THR A 210 -7.16 10.41 -5.74
N ALA A 211 -6.16 10.93 -6.44
CA ALA A 211 -6.36 12.06 -7.36
C ALA A 211 -5.91 11.78 -8.79
N GLU A 212 -6.41 12.62 -9.68
CA GLU A 212 -5.80 12.91 -10.97
C GLU A 212 -4.78 14.02 -10.77
N LEU A 213 -3.65 13.94 -11.46
CA LEU A 213 -2.59 14.94 -11.44
C LEU A 213 -2.33 15.42 -12.88
N PHE A 214 -2.19 16.72 -13.07
CA PHE A 214 -1.95 17.35 -14.36
C PHE A 214 -0.67 18.16 -14.33
N PHE A 215 0.10 18.06 -15.40
CA PHE A 215 1.38 18.75 -15.57
C PHE A 215 1.34 19.54 -16.86
N HIS A 216 1.38 20.87 -16.76
CA HIS A 216 1.34 21.82 -17.85
C HIS A 216 2.60 22.67 -17.84
N ASP A 217 3.58 22.29 -18.65
CA ASP A 217 4.90 22.94 -18.71
C ASP A 217 5.57 23.08 -17.35
N VAL A 218 5.41 22.09 -16.47
CA VAL A 218 5.97 22.12 -15.12
C VAL A 218 7.49 22.13 -15.19
N ARG A 219 8.09 23.19 -14.66
CA ARG A 219 9.54 23.30 -14.56
C ARG A 219 10.06 22.48 -13.37
N VAL A 220 10.74 21.37 -13.65
CA VAL A 220 11.35 20.51 -12.65
C VAL A 220 12.87 20.71 -12.68
N PRO A 221 13.50 21.13 -11.55
CA PRO A 221 14.95 21.31 -11.48
C PRO A 221 15.72 20.02 -11.84
N LYS A 222 16.91 20.15 -12.39
CA LYS A 222 17.78 19.00 -12.76
C LYS A 222 18.12 18.15 -11.54
N GLU A 223 18.34 18.76 -10.41
CA GLU A 223 18.59 18.13 -9.12
C GLU A 223 17.41 17.36 -8.55
N ASN A 224 16.23 17.43 -9.16
CA ASN A 224 15.06 16.63 -8.80
C ASN A 224 14.92 15.34 -9.65
N LEU A 225 15.89 15.02 -10.49
CA LEU A 225 16.00 13.68 -11.09
C LEU A 225 16.35 12.69 -9.99
N LEU A 226 15.52 11.66 -9.81
CA LEU A 226 15.72 10.62 -8.80
C LEU A 226 16.34 9.37 -9.44
N GLY A 227 17.52 8.99 -8.98
CA GLY A 227 18.30 7.93 -9.61
C GLY A 227 18.89 8.33 -10.96
N GLU A 228 19.09 7.37 -11.82
CA GLU A 228 19.73 7.56 -13.13
C GLU A 228 18.72 7.97 -14.21
N LEU A 229 19.18 8.80 -15.15
CA LEU A 229 18.41 9.11 -16.35
C LEU A 229 18.06 7.84 -17.12
N ASN A 230 16.80 7.68 -17.52
CA ASN A 230 16.28 6.51 -18.20
C ASN A 230 16.31 5.20 -17.37
N GLY A 231 16.60 5.28 -16.06
CA GLY A 231 16.69 4.15 -15.15
C GLY A 231 15.36 3.73 -14.51
N ALA A 232 14.27 4.48 -14.72
CA ALA A 232 13.01 4.25 -13.98
C ALA A 232 12.48 2.83 -14.06
N PHE A 233 12.51 2.19 -15.23
CA PHE A 233 11.98 0.83 -15.39
C PHE A 233 12.72 -0.18 -14.50
N VAL A 234 14.05 -0.10 -14.43
CA VAL A 234 14.85 -0.97 -13.58
C VAL A 234 14.54 -0.72 -12.10
N HIS A 235 14.48 0.56 -11.69
CA HIS A 235 14.17 0.95 -10.31
C HIS A 235 12.78 0.48 -9.87
N LEU A 236 11.77 0.61 -10.75
CA LEU A 236 10.43 0.09 -10.49
C LEU A 236 10.45 -1.44 -10.31
N MET A 237 11.10 -2.18 -11.21
CA MET A 237 11.16 -3.64 -11.13
C MET A 237 11.86 -4.14 -9.86
N THR A 238 12.90 -3.45 -9.41
CA THR A 238 13.64 -3.80 -8.18
C THR A 238 12.77 -3.64 -6.92
N ASN A 239 12.00 -2.57 -6.81
CA ASN A 239 11.19 -2.28 -5.62
C ASN A 239 9.85 -3.05 -5.57
N LEU A 240 9.36 -3.52 -6.70
CA LEU A 240 8.06 -4.21 -6.79
C LEU A 240 7.92 -5.44 -5.88
N ALA A 241 9.00 -6.14 -5.54
CA ALA A 241 8.92 -7.29 -4.64
C ALA A 241 8.45 -6.87 -3.23
N GLN A 242 9.04 -5.81 -2.67
CA GLN A 242 8.64 -5.25 -1.37
C GLN A 242 7.22 -4.68 -1.41
N GLU A 243 6.87 -3.93 -2.46
CA GLU A 243 5.52 -3.38 -2.64
C GLU A 243 4.45 -4.47 -2.62
N ARG A 244 4.69 -5.58 -3.33
CA ARG A 244 3.80 -6.75 -3.37
C ARG A 244 3.65 -7.42 -2.01
N MET A 245 4.73 -7.49 -1.24
CA MET A 245 4.69 -8.03 0.13
C MET A 245 3.82 -7.18 1.06
N GLY A 246 3.91 -5.85 1.02
CA GLY A 246 3.03 -4.95 1.77
C GLY A 246 1.55 -5.23 1.51
N ILE A 247 1.19 -5.38 0.24
CA ILE A 247 -0.18 -5.72 -0.19
C ILE A 247 -0.60 -7.11 0.31
N ALA A 248 0.28 -8.10 0.20
CA ALA A 248 0.01 -9.47 0.63
C ALA A 248 -0.22 -9.56 2.16
N MET A 249 0.59 -8.83 2.93
CA MET A 249 0.45 -8.75 4.40
C MET A 249 -0.90 -8.16 4.82
N ALA A 250 -1.31 -7.06 4.19
CA ALA A 250 -2.63 -6.47 4.43
C ALA A 250 -3.76 -7.43 4.02
N GLY A 251 -3.61 -8.14 2.90
CA GLY A 251 -4.59 -9.10 2.40
C GLY A 251 -4.86 -10.24 3.36
N ILE A 252 -3.81 -10.91 3.86
CA ILE A 252 -3.99 -12.02 4.80
C ILE A 252 -4.46 -11.53 6.17
N ALA A 253 -3.98 -10.38 6.67
CA ALA A 253 -4.43 -9.82 7.93
C ALA A 253 -5.94 -9.49 7.91
N ALA A 254 -6.44 -8.98 6.76
CA ALA A 254 -7.87 -8.77 6.56
C ALA A 254 -8.67 -10.08 6.58
N ALA A 255 -8.19 -11.12 5.90
CA ALA A 255 -8.84 -12.42 5.88
C ALA A 255 -8.90 -13.05 7.28
N GLU A 256 -7.82 -12.99 8.07
CA GLU A 256 -7.77 -13.44 9.46
C GLU A 256 -8.77 -12.70 10.33
N HIS A 257 -8.78 -11.37 10.26
CA HIS A 257 -9.66 -10.55 11.08
C HIS A 257 -11.13 -10.78 10.73
N LEU A 258 -11.47 -10.87 9.44
CA LEU A 258 -12.83 -11.16 8.99
C LEU A 258 -13.31 -12.53 9.46
N LEU A 259 -12.46 -13.54 9.38
CA LEU A 259 -12.77 -14.88 9.90
C LEU A 259 -13.00 -14.86 11.43
N GLU A 260 -12.17 -14.11 12.17
CA GLU A 260 -12.30 -13.96 13.62
C GLU A 260 -13.66 -13.35 14.01
N ILE A 261 -13.98 -12.15 13.47
CA ILE A 261 -15.24 -11.45 13.80
C ILE A 261 -16.48 -12.23 13.33
N THR A 262 -16.39 -12.91 12.18
CA THR A 262 -17.48 -13.73 11.66
C THR A 262 -17.69 -14.99 12.50
N THR A 263 -16.59 -15.61 12.94
CA THR A 263 -16.66 -16.76 13.86
C THR A 263 -17.37 -16.39 15.17
N GLN A 264 -17.07 -15.20 15.70
CA GLN A 264 -17.77 -14.70 16.89
C GLN A 264 -19.24 -14.42 16.60
N TYR A 265 -19.53 -13.73 15.49
CA TYR A 265 -20.90 -13.41 15.08
C TYR A 265 -21.78 -14.67 14.96
N VAL A 266 -21.33 -15.74 14.28
CA VAL A 266 -22.13 -16.95 14.09
C VAL A 266 -22.33 -17.76 15.38
N LYS A 267 -21.49 -17.56 16.41
CA LYS A 267 -21.69 -18.15 17.75
C LYS A 267 -22.79 -17.43 18.54
N GLU A 268 -22.94 -16.13 18.32
CA GLU A 268 -23.89 -15.28 19.06
C GLU A 268 -25.24 -15.15 18.34
N ARG A 269 -25.22 -15.09 17.00
CA ARG A 269 -26.44 -14.91 16.20
C ARG A 269 -27.27 -16.18 16.17
N GLU A 270 -28.51 -16.08 16.58
CA GLU A 270 -29.48 -17.17 16.56
C GLU A 270 -30.45 -17.10 15.37
N ALA A 271 -30.77 -18.25 14.82
CA ALA A 271 -31.85 -18.49 13.86
C ALA A 271 -32.34 -19.93 14.00
N PHE A 272 -33.61 -20.18 13.71
CA PHE A 272 -34.25 -21.49 13.88
C PHE A 272 -34.08 -22.07 15.29
N GLY A 273 -34.13 -21.21 16.32
CA GLY A 273 -34.05 -21.61 17.73
C GLY A 273 -32.67 -22.02 18.23
N ARG A 274 -31.59 -21.70 17.50
CA ARG A 274 -30.20 -22.06 17.88
C ARG A 274 -29.18 -21.11 17.25
N PRO A 275 -27.95 -21.01 17.82
CA PRO A 275 -26.84 -20.28 17.19
C PRO A 275 -26.54 -20.78 15.79
N LEU A 276 -26.21 -19.87 14.86
CA LEU A 276 -25.83 -20.20 13.48
C LEU A 276 -24.68 -21.21 13.42
N ALA A 277 -23.74 -21.14 14.35
CA ALA A 277 -22.62 -22.06 14.48
C ALA A 277 -23.03 -23.57 14.68
N LYS A 278 -24.28 -23.81 15.02
CA LYS A 278 -24.82 -25.20 15.14
C LYS A 278 -25.30 -25.79 13.81
N LEU A 279 -25.37 -24.96 12.76
CA LEU A 279 -25.71 -25.40 11.41
C LEU A 279 -24.49 -26.03 10.73
N GLN A 280 -24.63 -27.18 10.09
CA GLN A 280 -23.51 -27.94 9.50
C GLN A 280 -22.82 -27.13 8.40
N HIS A 281 -23.57 -26.49 7.51
CA HIS A 281 -23.03 -25.66 6.44
C HIS A 281 -22.13 -24.53 6.98
N ILE A 282 -22.57 -23.81 8.00
CA ILE A 282 -21.78 -22.73 8.63
C ILE A 282 -20.45 -23.27 9.17
N ARG A 283 -20.46 -24.44 9.78
CA ARG A 283 -19.22 -25.08 10.29
C ARG A 283 -18.26 -25.44 9.16
N PHE A 284 -18.77 -25.89 8.02
CA PHE A 284 -17.94 -26.22 6.86
C PHE A 284 -17.32 -24.94 6.27
N GLU A 285 -18.10 -23.88 6.07
CA GLU A 285 -17.62 -22.58 5.61
C GLU A 285 -16.48 -22.02 6.49
N ILE A 286 -16.68 -22.03 7.81
CA ILE A 286 -15.65 -21.57 8.75
C ILE A 286 -14.41 -22.47 8.73
N ALA A 287 -14.56 -23.79 8.64
CA ALA A 287 -13.44 -24.73 8.62
C ALA A 287 -12.58 -24.59 7.35
N GLU A 288 -13.21 -24.43 6.19
CA GLU A 288 -12.52 -24.20 4.93
C GLU A 288 -11.74 -22.87 4.94
N MET A 289 -12.41 -21.76 5.30
CA MET A 289 -11.76 -20.46 5.40
C MET A 289 -10.59 -20.50 6.40
N ALA A 290 -10.77 -21.12 7.57
CA ALA A 290 -9.71 -21.23 8.57
C ALA A 290 -8.49 -21.99 8.06
N THR A 291 -8.72 -23.05 7.27
CA THR A 291 -7.65 -23.86 6.68
C THR A 291 -6.90 -23.07 5.62
N GLU A 292 -7.60 -22.43 4.66
CA GLU A 292 -7.00 -21.61 3.62
C GLU A 292 -6.17 -20.46 4.22
N VAL A 293 -6.71 -19.78 5.23
CA VAL A 293 -6.03 -18.69 5.95
C VAL A 293 -4.76 -19.20 6.65
N ALA A 294 -4.83 -20.33 7.36
CA ALA A 294 -3.67 -20.89 8.07
C ALA A 294 -2.54 -21.31 7.11
N VAL A 295 -2.86 -21.92 5.98
CA VAL A 295 -1.89 -22.31 4.95
C VAL A 295 -1.24 -21.06 4.35
N THR A 296 -2.05 -20.06 3.97
CA THR A 296 -1.56 -18.82 3.38
C THR A 296 -0.69 -18.03 4.36
N ARG A 297 -1.09 -17.95 5.63
CA ARG A 297 -0.30 -17.28 6.67
C ARG A 297 1.09 -17.92 6.82
N THR A 298 1.17 -19.25 6.80
CA THR A 298 2.45 -19.95 6.91
C THR A 298 3.38 -19.62 5.74
N PHE A 299 2.85 -19.59 4.52
CA PHE A 299 3.62 -19.18 3.34
C PHE A 299 4.08 -17.72 3.44
N LEU A 300 3.20 -16.83 3.85
CA LEU A 300 3.52 -15.41 3.99
C LEU A 300 4.57 -15.14 5.09
N ASP A 301 4.48 -15.82 6.24
CA ASP A 301 5.47 -15.71 7.30
C ASP A 301 6.86 -16.14 6.82
N ARG A 302 6.93 -17.15 5.95
CA ARG A 302 8.19 -17.53 5.29
C ARG A 302 8.66 -16.41 4.34
N CYS A 303 7.81 -15.85 3.50
CA CYS A 303 8.17 -14.75 2.60
C CYS A 303 8.65 -13.49 3.36
N ILE A 304 8.03 -13.16 4.50
CA ILE A 304 8.47 -12.04 5.36
C ILE A 304 9.87 -12.30 5.89
N THR A 305 10.15 -13.52 6.35
CA THR A 305 11.48 -13.92 6.84
C THR A 305 12.51 -13.84 5.73
N ASP A 306 12.22 -14.40 4.56
CA ASP A 306 13.11 -14.38 3.40
C ASP A 306 13.37 -12.94 2.92
N HIS A 307 12.36 -12.04 2.98
CA HIS A 307 12.55 -10.63 2.68
C HIS A 307 13.49 -9.96 3.69
N SER A 308 13.30 -10.17 4.99
CA SER A 308 14.16 -9.60 6.03
C SER A 308 15.62 -10.08 5.91
N ASN A 309 15.84 -11.26 5.33
CA ASN A 309 17.17 -11.82 5.06
C ASN A 309 17.74 -11.41 3.69
N GLY A 310 16.99 -10.67 2.86
CA GLY A 310 17.40 -10.34 1.48
C GLY A 310 17.34 -11.52 0.50
N GLU A 311 16.60 -12.57 0.82
CA GLU A 311 16.51 -13.83 0.06
C GLU A 311 15.22 -13.95 -0.78
N LEU A 312 14.24 -13.05 -0.57
CA LEU A 312 12.96 -13.11 -1.27
C LEU A 312 13.09 -12.70 -2.73
N ASP A 313 12.78 -13.60 -3.65
CA ASP A 313 12.74 -13.30 -5.08
C ASP A 313 11.37 -12.71 -5.50
N HIS A 314 11.35 -12.11 -6.71
CA HIS A 314 10.17 -11.46 -7.27
C HIS A 314 9.03 -12.43 -7.63
N VAL A 315 9.33 -13.72 -7.84
CA VAL A 315 8.33 -14.75 -8.17
C VAL A 315 7.55 -15.13 -6.92
N HIS A 316 8.24 -15.41 -5.80
CA HIS A 316 7.58 -15.69 -4.52
C HIS A 316 6.81 -14.48 -3.99
N ALA A 317 7.33 -13.25 -4.15
CA ALA A 317 6.58 -12.03 -3.84
C ALA A 317 5.29 -11.90 -4.70
N SER A 318 5.35 -12.28 -5.98
CA SER A 318 4.17 -12.30 -6.87
C SER A 318 3.16 -13.37 -6.47
N MET A 319 3.62 -14.57 -6.07
CA MET A 319 2.76 -15.63 -5.54
C MET A 319 2.06 -15.18 -4.25
N ALA A 320 2.81 -14.56 -3.33
CA ALA A 320 2.30 -14.04 -2.07
C ALA A 320 1.20 -13.00 -2.30
N LYS A 321 1.47 -12.00 -3.15
CA LYS A 321 0.51 -10.93 -3.48
C LYS A 321 -0.75 -11.49 -4.13
N TRP A 322 -0.60 -12.25 -5.19
CA TRP A 322 -1.74 -12.84 -5.90
C TRP A 322 -2.61 -13.69 -4.97
N TRP A 323 -1.99 -14.66 -4.30
CA TRP A 323 -2.74 -15.62 -3.52
C TRP A 323 -3.44 -15.00 -2.30
N ALA A 324 -2.73 -14.15 -1.53
CA ALA A 324 -3.28 -13.51 -0.35
C ALA A 324 -4.45 -12.57 -0.67
N THR A 325 -4.35 -11.80 -1.77
CA THR A 325 -5.42 -10.85 -2.14
C THR A 325 -6.65 -11.54 -2.72
N GLU A 326 -6.48 -12.62 -3.47
CA GLU A 326 -7.61 -13.45 -3.93
C GLU A 326 -8.27 -14.20 -2.77
N LEU A 327 -7.48 -14.68 -1.80
CA LEU A 327 -8.03 -15.29 -0.58
C LEU A 327 -8.83 -14.26 0.22
N GLN A 328 -8.29 -13.06 0.44
CA GLN A 328 -9.01 -11.98 1.12
C GLN A 328 -10.38 -11.74 0.48
N LYS A 329 -10.43 -11.63 -0.83
CA LYS A 329 -11.68 -11.41 -1.58
C LYS A 329 -12.68 -12.53 -1.34
N ARG A 330 -12.24 -13.80 -1.42
CA ARG A 330 -13.12 -14.97 -1.17
C ARG A 330 -13.61 -15.01 0.26
N VAL A 331 -12.72 -14.78 1.23
CA VAL A 331 -13.09 -14.77 2.66
C VAL A 331 -14.03 -13.60 2.97
N ALA A 332 -13.80 -12.41 2.41
CA ALA A 332 -14.66 -11.26 2.62
C ALA A 332 -16.09 -11.51 2.11
N ASP A 333 -16.24 -12.08 0.93
CA ASP A 333 -17.53 -12.44 0.34
C ASP A 333 -18.28 -13.48 1.21
N ARG A 334 -17.62 -14.56 1.60
CA ARG A 334 -18.19 -15.62 2.45
C ARG A 334 -18.56 -15.09 3.83
N CYS A 335 -17.72 -14.28 4.44
CA CYS A 335 -18.00 -13.65 5.74
C CYS A 335 -19.20 -12.71 5.66
N LEU A 336 -19.28 -11.87 4.62
CA LEU A 336 -20.43 -11.00 4.39
C LEU A 336 -21.72 -11.82 4.25
N GLN A 337 -21.71 -12.89 3.47
CA GLN A 337 -22.84 -13.80 3.31
C GLN A 337 -23.30 -14.39 4.65
N LEU A 338 -22.37 -14.79 5.52
CA LEU A 338 -22.68 -15.36 6.85
C LEU A 338 -23.30 -14.33 7.82
N HIS A 339 -23.10 -13.03 7.60
CA HIS A 339 -23.76 -11.97 8.34
C HIS A 339 -25.19 -11.67 7.86
N GLY A 340 -25.59 -12.19 6.70
CA GLY A 340 -26.92 -11.95 6.10
C GLY A 340 -27.15 -10.47 5.84
N GLY A 341 -28.37 -9.97 6.13
CA GLY A 341 -28.71 -8.55 5.90
C GLY A 341 -27.80 -7.55 6.64
N TYR A 342 -27.28 -7.90 7.80
CA TYR A 342 -26.32 -7.09 8.53
C TYR A 342 -24.98 -6.96 7.81
N GLY A 343 -24.57 -7.97 7.04
CA GLY A 343 -23.37 -7.92 6.20
C GLY A 343 -23.45 -6.87 5.07
N TYR A 344 -24.65 -6.41 4.73
CA TYR A 344 -24.85 -5.39 3.69
C TYR A 344 -24.87 -3.94 4.26
N MET A 345 -24.83 -3.80 5.58
CA MET A 345 -24.87 -2.51 6.24
C MET A 345 -23.45 -2.01 6.57
N THR A 346 -23.15 -0.77 6.20
CA THR A 346 -21.80 -0.18 6.34
C THR A 346 -21.35 0.04 7.79
N GLU A 347 -22.28 0.00 8.75
CA GLU A 347 -21.98 -0.03 10.19
C GLU A 347 -21.25 -1.30 10.61
N TYR A 348 -21.46 -2.40 9.85
CA TYR A 348 -20.76 -3.65 10.10
C TYR A 348 -19.41 -3.68 9.40
N ARG A 349 -18.40 -4.06 10.16
CA ARG A 349 -17.03 -4.13 9.69
C ARG A 349 -16.85 -4.98 8.42
N VAL A 350 -17.60 -6.07 8.30
CA VAL A 350 -17.53 -6.99 7.16
C VAL A 350 -17.91 -6.31 5.84
N ALA A 351 -18.90 -5.42 5.85
CA ALA A 351 -19.33 -4.67 4.66
C ALA A 351 -18.23 -3.72 4.17
N ARG A 352 -17.61 -2.96 5.09
CA ARG A 352 -16.49 -2.06 4.76
C ARG A 352 -15.29 -2.84 4.26
N ALA A 353 -14.90 -3.92 4.94
CA ALA A 353 -13.78 -4.74 4.54
C ALA A 353 -13.97 -5.42 3.16
N PHE A 354 -15.20 -5.74 2.79
CA PHE A 354 -15.53 -6.25 1.46
C PHE A 354 -15.23 -5.23 0.35
N THR A 355 -15.64 -3.97 0.54
CA THR A 355 -15.39 -2.90 -0.42
C THR A 355 -13.92 -2.44 -0.42
N ASP A 356 -13.30 -2.31 0.75
CA ASP A 356 -11.90 -1.89 0.89
C ASP A 356 -10.91 -2.90 0.30
N GLY A 357 -11.20 -4.19 0.48
CA GLY A 357 -10.33 -5.26 -0.02
C GLY A 357 -10.36 -5.43 -1.54
N ARG A 358 -11.40 -4.90 -2.21
CA ARG A 358 -11.59 -5.16 -3.66
C ARG A 358 -10.44 -4.64 -4.53
N ILE A 359 -9.81 -3.55 -4.15
CA ILE A 359 -8.71 -2.94 -4.91
C ILE A 359 -7.43 -3.79 -4.87
N GLN A 360 -7.25 -4.63 -3.86
CA GLN A 360 -5.98 -5.32 -3.61
C GLN A 360 -5.59 -6.31 -4.72
N THR A 361 -6.54 -6.83 -5.48
CA THR A 361 -6.26 -7.69 -6.65
C THR A 361 -5.93 -6.88 -7.91
N ILE A 362 -5.98 -5.54 -7.86
CA ILE A 362 -5.80 -4.64 -9.00
C ILE A 362 -4.48 -3.87 -8.91
N TYR A 363 -4.27 -3.07 -7.84
CA TYR A 363 -3.07 -2.25 -7.70
C TYR A 363 -1.82 -3.09 -7.35
N GLY A 364 -0.62 -2.51 -7.50
CA GLY A 364 0.65 -3.21 -7.29
C GLY A 364 0.87 -4.39 -8.26
N GLY A 365 0.22 -4.35 -9.43
CA GLY A 365 0.13 -5.41 -10.43
C GLY A 365 -1.11 -6.28 -10.25
N THR A 366 -1.92 -6.40 -11.31
CA THR A 366 -3.16 -7.19 -11.26
C THR A 366 -2.89 -8.68 -11.01
N THR A 367 -3.93 -9.42 -10.62
CA THR A 367 -3.88 -10.89 -10.52
C THR A 367 -3.29 -11.52 -11.80
N GLU A 368 -3.64 -11.01 -12.96
CA GLU A 368 -3.18 -11.51 -14.27
C GLU A 368 -1.68 -11.23 -14.46
N ILE A 369 -1.21 -10.04 -14.11
CA ILE A 369 0.23 -9.70 -14.16
C ILE A 369 1.03 -10.58 -13.20
N MET A 370 0.53 -10.85 -11.98
CA MET A 370 1.20 -11.75 -11.05
C MET A 370 1.32 -13.16 -11.63
N LYS A 371 0.23 -13.69 -12.20
CA LYS A 371 0.23 -15.01 -12.85
C LYS A 371 1.16 -15.07 -14.06
N GLU A 372 1.22 -14.00 -14.86
CA GLU A 372 2.13 -13.90 -16.00
C GLU A 372 3.60 -13.97 -15.57
N ILE A 373 3.98 -13.24 -14.51
CA ILE A 373 5.34 -13.28 -13.95
C ILE A 373 5.68 -14.70 -13.49
N ILE A 374 4.79 -15.34 -12.75
CA ILE A 374 4.97 -16.70 -12.25
C ILE A 374 5.06 -17.69 -13.41
N GLY A 375 4.14 -17.61 -14.36
CA GLY A 375 4.06 -18.50 -15.51
C GLY A 375 5.32 -18.43 -16.38
N ARG A 376 5.80 -17.22 -16.68
CA ARG A 376 7.06 -17.03 -17.43
C ARG A 376 8.27 -17.61 -16.70
N SER A 377 8.35 -17.45 -15.40
CA SER A 377 9.45 -18.01 -14.62
C SER A 377 9.49 -19.55 -14.65
N LEU A 378 8.33 -20.20 -14.80
CA LEU A 378 8.23 -21.66 -14.82
C LEU A 378 8.37 -22.26 -16.23
N LEU A 379 7.99 -21.51 -17.25
CA LEU A 379 7.86 -22.04 -18.62
C LEU A 379 8.92 -21.46 -19.60
N GLY A 380 9.64 -20.44 -19.21
CA GLY A 380 10.67 -19.75 -20.00
C GLY A 380 10.10 -18.56 -20.75
#